data_8eefddd13f3a6d30348d5f5370b2bafa
#
_entry.id   8eefddd13f3a6d30348d5f5370b2bafa
#
_cell.length_a   1.000
_cell.length_b   1.000
_cell.length_c   1.000
_cell.angle_alpha   90.00
_cell.angle_beta   90.00
_cell.angle_gamma   90.00
#
_symmetry.space_group_name_H-M   'P 1'
#
loop_
_entity.id
_entity.type
_entity.pdbx_description
1 polymer ?
#
loop_
_entity_poly.entity_id
_entity_poly.type
_entity_poly.pdbx_seq_one_letter_code
_entity_poly.pdbx_strand_id
1 'polypeptide(L)'
;MKANAGEVYTVYNQYLKRYTACQVAYIAPPDTVSKESWAVVLSLDWVGDAPLTAEELPHLRPLYKDFMYWSRDLHLLRVPLEVPPQYKLVGTLPPFTDQPCRSYGGWSDGYDVYLQIRWQAIPEERRRAFKEAMESEEKTEIGGIPVKVSSHRVMDQYAPFDSALELKALPCLSELICQRWHPDLLEFLRGNPFISELTLLNHGQRTLDLRGTSIRKLMLDMTGLEELWLCEGTEQLLFQNKGLDACTIHLSLIHISEPTRRTPIS
;
A
#
# COMPACT_ATOMS: atom_id res chain seq x y z
N MET A 1 -19.58 6.17 21.30
CA MET A 1 -19.81 4.84 21.93
C MET A 1 -18.45 4.30 22.37
N LYS A 2 -18.34 3.72 23.56
CA LYS A 2 -17.08 3.09 24.01
C LYS A 2 -17.04 1.64 23.56
N ALA A 3 -15.89 1.18 23.12
CA ALA A 3 -15.63 -0.18 22.70
C ALA A 3 -15.66 -1.17 23.88
N ASN A 4 -16.15 -2.38 23.65
CA ASN A 4 -16.11 -3.50 24.60
C ASN A 4 -15.40 -4.69 23.97
N ALA A 5 -14.78 -5.54 24.81
CA ALA A 5 -14.12 -6.75 24.35
C ALA A 5 -15.10 -7.70 23.64
N GLY A 6 -14.66 -8.29 22.54
CA GLY A 6 -15.45 -9.19 21.70
C GLY A 6 -16.29 -8.50 20.62
N GLU A 7 -16.51 -7.20 20.70
CA GLU A 7 -17.27 -6.47 19.67
C GLU A 7 -16.56 -6.53 18.31
N VAL A 8 -17.33 -6.80 17.27
CA VAL A 8 -16.87 -6.86 15.87
C VAL A 8 -17.47 -5.68 15.12
N TYR A 9 -16.61 -4.97 14.43
CA TYR A 9 -16.98 -3.78 13.65
C TYR A 9 -16.65 -3.98 12.17
N THR A 10 -17.46 -3.39 11.31
CA THR A 10 -17.15 -3.21 9.88
C THR A 10 -16.92 -1.75 9.57
N VAL A 11 -16.02 -1.48 8.64
CA VAL A 11 -15.66 -0.12 8.18
C VAL A 11 -15.34 -0.14 6.70
N TYR A 12 -15.70 0.94 6.00
CA TYR A 12 -15.30 1.13 4.61
C TYR A 12 -13.82 1.49 4.52
N ASN A 13 -13.05 0.64 3.87
CA ASN A 13 -11.63 0.84 3.63
C ASN A 13 -11.43 1.66 2.36
N GLN A 14 -10.95 2.89 2.50
CA GLN A 14 -10.80 3.83 1.39
C GLN A 14 -9.76 3.38 0.36
N TYR A 15 -8.74 2.64 0.77
CA TYR A 15 -7.67 2.13 -0.10
C TYR A 15 -8.15 0.95 -0.95
N LEU A 16 -8.92 0.03 -0.35
CA LEU A 16 -9.50 -1.12 -1.05
C LEU A 16 -10.76 -0.77 -1.84
N LYS A 17 -11.41 0.35 -1.52
CA LYS A 17 -12.78 0.71 -1.99
C LYS A 17 -13.81 -0.38 -1.65
N ARG A 18 -13.62 -1.07 -0.55
CA ARG A 18 -14.43 -2.18 -0.04
C ARG A 18 -14.54 -2.10 1.48
N TYR A 19 -15.40 -2.90 2.05
CA TYR A 19 -15.52 -3.02 3.50
C TYR A 19 -14.51 -4.02 4.06
N THR A 20 -13.99 -3.71 5.26
CA THR A 20 -13.14 -4.58 6.06
C THR A 20 -13.73 -4.72 7.46
N ALA A 21 -13.19 -5.64 8.27
CA ALA A 21 -13.68 -5.90 9.61
C ALA A 21 -12.54 -5.93 10.64
N CYS A 22 -12.89 -5.59 11.88
CA CYS A 22 -11.99 -5.73 13.02
C CYS A 22 -12.77 -6.17 14.27
N GLN A 23 -12.06 -6.78 15.23
CA GLN A 23 -12.58 -7.15 16.52
C GLN A 23 -11.85 -6.41 17.63
N VAL A 24 -12.57 -5.98 18.66
CA VAL A 24 -11.95 -5.55 19.91
C VAL A 24 -11.54 -6.81 20.69
N ALA A 25 -10.24 -7.12 20.67
CA ALA A 25 -9.71 -8.31 21.33
C ALA A 25 -9.83 -8.21 22.86
N TYR A 26 -9.44 -7.09 23.42
CA TYR A 26 -9.57 -6.80 24.85
C TYR A 26 -9.45 -5.31 25.13
N ILE A 27 -9.77 -4.90 26.39
CA ILE A 27 -9.53 -3.55 26.88
C ILE A 27 -8.26 -3.58 27.72
N ALA A 28 -7.22 -2.89 27.25
CA ALA A 28 -5.98 -2.74 27.98
C ALA A 28 -6.16 -1.75 29.14
N PRO A 29 -5.65 -2.07 30.35
CA PRO A 29 -5.69 -1.14 31.48
C PRO A 29 -4.85 0.11 31.18
N PRO A 30 -5.05 1.19 31.93
CA PRO A 30 -4.20 2.36 31.89
C PRO A 30 -2.73 1.99 32.08
N ASP A 31 -1.85 2.53 31.27
CA ASP A 31 -0.42 2.39 31.46
C ASP A 31 0.17 3.49 32.35
N THR A 32 1.47 3.43 32.60
CA THR A 32 2.16 4.38 33.48
C THR A 32 2.26 5.80 32.88
N VAL A 33 2.10 5.91 31.56
CA VAL A 33 2.24 7.16 30.79
C VAL A 33 0.89 7.79 30.52
N SER A 34 -0.04 7.00 29.99
CA SER A 34 -1.40 7.44 29.71
C SER A 34 -2.31 6.90 30.82
N LYS A 35 -2.93 7.72 31.59
CA LYS A 35 -3.89 7.30 32.64
C LYS A 35 -5.21 6.77 32.05
N GLU A 36 -5.25 6.48 30.76
CA GLU A 36 -6.44 6.07 30.02
C GLU A 36 -6.38 4.59 29.65
N SER A 37 -7.52 3.93 29.64
CA SER A 37 -7.66 2.59 29.09
C SER A 37 -7.73 2.63 27.56
N TRP A 38 -7.27 1.59 26.90
CA TRP A 38 -7.22 1.47 25.43
C TRP A 38 -7.98 0.24 24.96
N ALA A 39 -8.68 0.35 23.85
CA ALA A 39 -9.14 -0.83 23.15
C ALA A 39 -7.97 -1.43 22.33
N VAL A 40 -7.81 -2.75 22.43
CA VAL A 40 -6.88 -3.48 21.54
C VAL A 40 -7.70 -4.08 20.41
N VAL A 41 -7.47 -3.58 19.21
CA VAL A 41 -8.21 -3.96 18.01
C VAL A 41 -7.37 -4.90 17.16
N LEU A 42 -7.97 -6.02 16.76
CA LEU A 42 -7.44 -7.02 15.85
C LEU A 42 -8.12 -6.87 14.48
N SER A 43 -7.37 -6.68 13.42
CA SER A 43 -7.92 -6.76 12.07
C SER A 43 -8.30 -8.19 11.71
N LEU A 44 -9.39 -8.35 10.96
CA LEU A 44 -9.91 -9.64 10.53
C LEU A 44 -9.65 -9.86 9.04
N ASP A 45 -9.43 -11.11 8.67
CA ASP A 45 -9.23 -11.56 7.28
C ASP A 45 -10.59 -11.68 6.58
N TRP A 46 -11.21 -10.52 6.34
CA TRP A 46 -12.49 -10.40 5.66
C TRP A 46 -12.54 -9.11 4.83
N VAL A 47 -13.02 -9.24 3.60
CA VAL A 47 -13.22 -8.11 2.67
C VAL A 47 -14.54 -8.33 1.92
N GLY A 48 -15.43 -7.34 1.93
CA GLY A 48 -16.72 -7.40 1.25
C GLY A 48 -17.05 -6.15 0.44
N ASP A 49 -17.93 -6.29 -0.56
CA ASP A 49 -18.45 -5.15 -1.33
C ASP A 49 -19.58 -4.42 -0.59
N ALA A 50 -20.15 -5.06 0.44
CA ALA A 50 -21.14 -4.52 1.37
C ALA A 50 -20.60 -4.64 2.81
N PRO A 51 -21.20 -3.92 3.79
CA PRO A 51 -20.86 -4.10 5.20
C PRO A 51 -21.03 -5.55 5.65
N LEU A 52 -20.14 -6.02 6.55
CA LEU A 52 -20.23 -7.34 7.18
C LEU A 52 -21.59 -7.52 7.85
N THR A 53 -22.15 -8.72 7.74
CA THR A 53 -23.42 -9.11 8.38
C THR A 53 -23.21 -10.00 9.59
N ALA A 54 -24.24 -10.12 10.44
CA ALA A 54 -24.17 -10.99 11.62
C ALA A 54 -24.04 -12.49 11.26
N GLU A 55 -24.55 -12.89 10.10
CA GLU A 55 -24.48 -14.27 9.60
C GLU A 55 -23.05 -14.69 9.22
N GLU A 56 -22.20 -13.74 8.86
CA GLU A 56 -20.81 -13.98 8.47
C GLU A 56 -19.86 -14.08 9.67
N LEU A 57 -20.29 -13.61 10.86
CA LEU A 57 -19.44 -13.60 12.07
C LEU A 57 -18.76 -14.94 12.37
N PRO A 58 -19.42 -16.12 12.28
CA PRO A 58 -18.80 -17.40 12.60
C PRO A 58 -17.65 -17.80 11.66
N HIS A 59 -17.56 -17.16 10.49
CA HIS A 59 -16.57 -17.47 9.47
C HIS A 59 -15.31 -16.60 9.54
N LEU A 60 -15.33 -15.57 10.38
CA LEU A 60 -14.23 -14.65 10.52
C LEU A 60 -12.97 -15.33 11.08
N ARG A 61 -11.82 -14.81 10.68
CA ARG A 61 -10.49 -15.26 11.13
C ARG A 61 -9.61 -14.03 11.39
N PRO A 62 -8.61 -14.14 12.26
CA PRO A 62 -7.60 -13.11 12.42
C PRO A 62 -6.83 -12.86 11.12
N LEU A 63 -6.56 -11.58 10.83
CA LEU A 63 -5.64 -11.21 9.78
C LEU A 63 -4.20 -11.27 10.31
N TYR A 64 -3.35 -12.00 9.61
CA TYR A 64 -1.92 -12.03 9.88
C TYR A 64 -1.20 -11.12 8.88
N LYS A 65 -0.35 -10.23 9.39
CA LYS A 65 0.56 -9.45 8.56
C LYS A 65 1.72 -10.32 8.12
N ASP A 66 1.87 -10.45 6.83
CA ASP A 66 2.95 -11.18 6.19
C ASP A 66 3.60 -10.37 5.06
N PHE A 67 3.16 -9.15 4.83
CA PHE A 67 3.68 -8.32 3.75
C PHE A 67 5.07 -7.75 4.08
N MET A 68 5.91 -7.67 3.07
CA MET A 68 7.29 -7.15 3.16
C MET A 68 8.08 -7.81 4.30
N TYR A 69 8.44 -7.07 5.34
CA TYR A 69 9.26 -7.51 6.49
C TYR A 69 8.48 -8.19 7.61
N TRP A 70 7.13 -8.22 7.55
CA TRP A 70 6.32 -8.88 8.57
C TRP A 70 6.40 -10.41 8.46
N SER A 71 6.50 -11.09 9.60
CA SER A 71 6.69 -12.55 9.67
C SER A 71 5.47 -13.26 10.23
N ARG A 72 4.28 -12.97 9.67
CA ARG A 72 3.01 -13.57 10.09
C ARG A 72 2.56 -13.16 11.50
N ASP A 73 2.71 -11.88 11.82
CA ASP A 73 2.26 -11.30 13.08
C ASP A 73 0.77 -10.94 13.05
N LEU A 74 0.07 -11.06 14.19
CA LEU A 74 -1.28 -10.54 14.31
C LEU A 74 -1.27 -9.02 14.14
N HIS A 75 -2.24 -8.51 13.40
CA HIS A 75 -2.41 -7.06 13.26
C HIS A 75 -3.19 -6.50 14.44
N LEU A 76 -2.48 -6.19 15.54
CA LEU A 76 -3.02 -5.62 16.77
C LEU A 76 -2.59 -4.16 16.94
N LEU A 77 -3.55 -3.31 17.32
CA LEU A 77 -3.31 -1.91 17.63
C LEU A 77 -4.04 -1.50 18.91
N ARG A 78 -3.36 -0.72 19.77
CA ARG A 78 -4.01 0.03 20.87
C ARG A 78 -4.60 1.29 20.30
N VAL A 79 -5.91 1.45 20.43
CA VAL A 79 -6.67 2.60 19.92
C VAL A 79 -7.49 3.23 21.04
N PRO A 80 -7.91 4.51 20.92
CA PRO A 80 -8.82 5.11 21.89
C PRO A 80 -10.08 4.28 22.10
N LEU A 81 -10.63 4.27 23.33
CA LEU A 81 -11.87 3.53 23.62
C LEU A 81 -13.07 4.03 22.83
N GLU A 82 -13.06 5.29 22.41
CA GLU A 82 -14.16 5.85 21.64
C GLU A 82 -14.12 5.35 20.20
N VAL A 83 -15.20 4.65 19.81
CA VAL A 83 -15.36 4.11 18.48
C VAL A 83 -15.78 5.23 17.52
N PRO A 84 -15.03 5.49 16.43
CA PRO A 84 -15.40 6.49 15.45
C PRO A 84 -16.70 6.14 14.71
N PRO A 85 -17.50 7.14 14.30
CA PRO A 85 -18.87 6.92 13.75
C PRO A 85 -18.90 6.11 12.44
N GLN A 86 -17.79 6.06 11.70
CA GLN A 86 -17.68 5.26 10.47
C GLN A 86 -17.60 3.75 10.75
N TYR A 87 -17.25 3.33 11.97
CA TYR A 87 -17.22 1.93 12.38
C TYR A 87 -18.62 1.50 12.83
N LYS A 88 -19.18 0.50 12.15
CA LYS A 88 -20.51 -0.02 12.46
C LYS A 88 -20.40 -1.33 13.24
N LEU A 89 -21.01 -1.40 14.41
CA LEU A 89 -21.10 -2.62 15.19
C LEU A 89 -21.94 -3.65 14.44
N VAL A 90 -21.37 -4.85 14.27
CA VAL A 90 -22.05 -5.99 13.61
C VAL A 90 -22.56 -6.99 14.65
N GLY A 91 -21.79 -7.24 15.70
CA GLY A 91 -22.13 -8.19 16.76
C GLY A 91 -20.95 -8.44 17.67
N THR A 92 -21.00 -9.57 18.39
CA THR A 92 -19.97 -9.94 19.37
C THR A 92 -19.55 -11.39 19.16
N LEU A 93 -18.24 -11.63 19.23
CA LEU A 93 -17.62 -12.97 19.22
C LEU A 93 -16.69 -13.12 20.41
N PRO A 94 -16.40 -14.33 20.87
CA PRO A 94 -15.28 -14.55 21.77
C PRO A 94 -14.00 -13.96 21.16
N PRO A 95 -13.18 -13.25 21.95
CA PRO A 95 -11.94 -12.69 21.44
C PRO A 95 -11.03 -13.76 20.81
N PHE A 96 -10.48 -13.46 19.64
CA PHE A 96 -9.56 -14.38 18.94
C PHE A 96 -8.19 -14.47 19.61
N THR A 97 -7.83 -13.48 20.43
CA THR A 97 -6.52 -13.41 21.10
C THR A 97 -6.59 -12.53 22.33
N ASP A 98 -5.73 -12.83 23.31
CA ASP A 98 -5.38 -11.99 24.46
C ASP A 98 -3.91 -11.54 24.42
N GLN A 99 -3.24 -11.76 23.27
CA GLN A 99 -1.83 -11.45 23.09
C GLN A 99 -1.54 -9.97 23.38
N PRO A 100 -0.51 -9.68 24.23
CA PRO A 100 -0.15 -8.29 24.54
C PRO A 100 0.18 -7.47 23.31
N CYS A 101 -0.45 -6.31 23.18
CA CYS A 101 -0.17 -5.35 22.13
C CYS A 101 0.64 -4.17 22.69
N ARG A 102 1.72 -3.79 21.98
CA ARG A 102 2.56 -2.63 22.31
C ARG A 102 2.49 -1.51 21.26
N SER A 103 1.81 -1.77 20.15
CA SER A 103 1.67 -0.80 19.06
C SER A 103 0.49 0.12 19.35
N TYR A 104 0.75 1.41 19.39
CA TYR A 104 -0.28 2.45 19.54
C TYR A 104 -0.66 3.02 18.18
N GLY A 105 -1.94 3.32 17.99
CA GLY A 105 -2.45 3.93 16.77
C GLY A 105 -3.80 4.60 16.99
N GLY A 106 -4.39 5.11 15.94
CA GLY A 106 -5.80 5.47 15.90
C GLY A 106 -6.65 4.30 15.39
N TRP A 107 -7.95 4.44 15.44
CA TRP A 107 -8.86 3.63 14.63
C TRP A 107 -8.49 3.87 13.16
N SER A 108 -7.74 2.91 12.61
CA SER A 108 -7.11 3.04 11.30
C SER A 108 -8.14 2.90 10.18
N ASP A 109 -7.91 3.60 9.07
CA ASP A 109 -8.64 3.43 7.83
C ASP A 109 -8.31 2.13 7.08
N GLY A 110 -7.50 1.26 7.69
CA GLY A 110 -7.16 -0.07 7.18
C GLY A 110 -6.02 -0.10 6.17
N TYR A 111 -5.07 0.82 6.23
CA TYR A 111 -3.92 0.84 5.30
C TYR A 111 -3.10 -0.46 5.35
N ASP A 112 -2.77 -0.97 6.56
CA ASP A 112 -2.05 -2.24 6.69
C ASP A 112 -2.86 -3.43 6.16
N VAL A 113 -4.19 -3.42 6.36
CA VAL A 113 -5.10 -4.42 5.76
C VAL A 113 -5.02 -4.37 4.24
N TYR A 114 -5.04 -3.17 3.66
CA TYR A 114 -4.88 -2.98 2.23
C TYR A 114 -3.54 -3.54 1.73
N LEU A 115 -2.43 -3.25 2.41
CA LEU A 115 -1.11 -3.77 2.04
C LEU A 115 -1.07 -5.30 2.10
N GLN A 116 -1.67 -5.90 3.15
CA GLN A 116 -1.74 -7.36 3.30
C GLN A 116 -2.56 -8.01 2.18
N ILE A 117 -3.72 -7.48 1.86
CA ILE A 117 -4.58 -8.02 0.79
C ILE A 117 -3.86 -7.92 -0.57
N ARG A 118 -3.21 -6.79 -0.84
CA ARG A 118 -2.41 -6.67 -2.07
C ARG A 118 -1.23 -7.64 -2.11
N TRP A 119 -0.57 -7.83 -0.98
CA TRP A 119 0.50 -8.81 -0.87
C TRP A 119 0.02 -10.23 -1.17
N GLN A 120 -1.12 -10.63 -0.65
CA GLN A 120 -1.71 -11.94 -0.91
C GLN A 120 -2.08 -12.17 -2.39
N ALA A 121 -2.39 -11.11 -3.11
CA ALA A 121 -2.66 -11.17 -4.56
C ALA A 121 -1.40 -11.40 -5.42
N ILE A 122 -0.20 -11.20 -4.86
CA ILE A 122 1.07 -11.44 -5.55
C ILE A 122 1.35 -12.96 -5.55
N PRO A 123 1.81 -13.56 -6.66
CA PRO A 123 2.18 -14.97 -6.72
C PRO A 123 3.15 -15.38 -5.60
N GLU A 124 2.92 -16.54 -5.00
CA GLU A 124 3.67 -17.00 -3.83
C GLU A 124 5.19 -17.06 -4.08
N GLU A 125 5.60 -17.52 -5.25
CA GLU A 125 7.01 -17.56 -5.64
C GLU A 125 7.68 -16.19 -5.60
N ARG A 126 6.95 -15.14 -6.02
CA ARG A 126 7.45 -13.76 -6.00
C ARG A 126 7.54 -13.23 -4.57
N ARG A 127 6.55 -13.53 -3.72
CA ARG A 127 6.57 -13.18 -2.30
C ARG A 127 7.71 -13.86 -1.56
N ARG A 128 7.96 -15.15 -1.87
CA ARG A 128 9.09 -15.89 -1.31
C ARG A 128 10.42 -15.30 -1.74
N ALA A 129 10.62 -15.06 -3.05
CA ALA A 129 11.84 -14.43 -3.55
C ALA A 129 12.11 -13.06 -2.91
N PHE A 130 11.05 -12.26 -2.67
CA PHE A 130 11.16 -11.00 -1.94
C PHE A 130 11.67 -11.22 -0.50
N LYS A 131 11.08 -12.18 0.24
CA LYS A 131 11.46 -12.48 1.62
C LYS A 131 12.91 -12.98 1.72
N GLU A 132 13.30 -13.92 0.86
CA GLU A 132 14.64 -14.46 0.77
C GLU A 132 15.67 -13.35 0.47
N ALA A 133 15.35 -12.47 -0.48
CA ALA A 133 16.22 -11.34 -0.82
C ALA A 133 16.37 -10.34 0.33
N MET A 134 15.30 -10.07 1.09
CA MET A 134 15.38 -9.17 2.25
C MET A 134 16.34 -9.64 3.35
N GLU A 135 16.45 -10.93 3.54
CA GLU A 135 17.34 -11.55 4.52
C GLU A 135 18.76 -11.76 3.99
N SER A 136 18.98 -11.58 2.67
CA SER A 136 20.25 -11.84 2.01
C SER A 136 21.18 -10.61 2.05
N GLU A 137 22.46 -10.87 2.27
CA GLU A 137 23.56 -9.91 2.09
C GLU A 137 24.20 -9.99 0.69
N GLU A 138 23.64 -10.82 -0.18
CA GLU A 138 24.16 -11.01 -1.53
C GLU A 138 24.06 -9.74 -2.37
N LYS A 139 24.96 -9.66 -3.36
CA LYS A 139 24.96 -8.57 -4.33
C LYS A 139 24.84 -9.16 -5.74
N THR A 140 24.16 -8.42 -6.58
CA THR A 140 24.12 -8.63 -8.04
C THR A 140 24.74 -7.45 -8.75
N GLU A 141 25.09 -7.59 -10.01
CA GLU A 141 25.61 -6.49 -10.80
C GLU A 141 24.46 -5.87 -11.63
N ILE A 142 24.34 -4.56 -11.52
CA ILE A 142 23.44 -3.73 -12.36
C ILE A 142 24.33 -2.74 -13.09
N GLY A 143 24.43 -2.85 -14.43
CA GLY A 143 25.32 -2.01 -15.22
C GLY A 143 26.79 -2.06 -14.78
N GLY A 144 27.24 -3.22 -14.29
CA GLY A 144 28.60 -3.39 -13.76
C GLY A 144 28.84 -2.83 -12.35
N ILE A 145 27.78 -2.35 -11.67
CA ILE A 145 27.84 -1.85 -10.30
C ILE A 145 27.26 -2.89 -9.34
N PRO A 146 27.97 -3.30 -8.27
CA PRO A 146 27.46 -4.25 -7.28
C PRO A 146 26.36 -3.63 -6.43
N VAL A 147 25.13 -4.13 -6.54
CA VAL A 147 23.93 -3.71 -5.81
C VAL A 147 23.43 -4.85 -4.94
N LYS A 148 23.01 -4.58 -3.70
CA LYS A 148 22.41 -5.62 -2.83
C LYS A 148 21.09 -6.12 -3.43
N VAL A 149 20.87 -7.43 -3.41
CA VAL A 149 19.60 -8.01 -3.90
C VAL A 149 18.37 -7.54 -3.10
N SER A 150 18.61 -7.13 -1.84
CA SER A 150 17.60 -6.51 -0.96
C SER A 150 17.32 -5.03 -1.25
N SER A 151 17.94 -4.44 -2.27
CA SER A 151 17.76 -3.02 -2.57
C SER A 151 16.33 -2.70 -2.98
N HIS A 152 15.72 -1.73 -2.28
CA HIS A 152 14.37 -1.24 -2.55
C HIS A 152 14.34 -0.14 -3.59
N ARG A 153 15.48 0.50 -3.85
CA ARG A 153 15.59 1.66 -4.72
C ARG A 153 16.78 1.53 -5.65
N VAL A 154 16.56 1.87 -6.92
CA VAL A 154 17.60 2.02 -7.94
C VAL A 154 17.46 3.36 -8.63
N MET A 155 18.61 3.99 -8.88
CA MET A 155 18.73 5.20 -9.69
C MET A 155 19.72 4.94 -10.82
N ASP A 156 19.29 5.07 -12.07
CA ASP A 156 20.14 4.81 -13.25
C ASP A 156 21.35 5.72 -13.33
N GLN A 157 21.35 6.86 -12.63
CA GLN A 157 22.48 7.74 -12.48
C GLN A 157 23.66 7.10 -11.71
N TYR A 158 23.36 6.25 -10.74
CA TYR A 158 24.37 5.60 -9.87
C TYR A 158 24.63 4.13 -10.19
N ALA A 159 23.63 3.46 -10.74
CA ALA A 159 23.72 2.10 -11.26
C ALA A 159 23.16 2.12 -12.69
N PRO A 160 23.96 2.55 -13.67
CA PRO A 160 23.51 2.67 -15.05
C PRO A 160 23.30 1.29 -15.64
N PHE A 161 22.07 1.00 -16.10
CA PHE A 161 21.73 -0.23 -16.79
C PHE A 161 21.36 0.08 -18.25
N ASP A 162 21.65 -0.86 -19.15
CA ASP A 162 21.27 -0.73 -20.55
C ASP A 162 19.85 -1.24 -20.81
N SER A 163 19.43 -2.26 -20.05
CA SER A 163 18.11 -2.84 -20.10
C SER A 163 17.46 -2.83 -18.71
N ALA A 164 16.22 -2.34 -18.60
CA ALA A 164 15.45 -2.41 -17.35
C ALA A 164 15.21 -3.87 -16.91
N LEU A 165 15.36 -4.86 -17.80
CA LEU A 165 15.23 -6.26 -17.46
C LEU A 165 16.34 -6.78 -16.54
N GLU A 166 17.50 -6.12 -16.48
CA GLU A 166 18.57 -6.41 -15.49
C GLU A 166 18.05 -6.26 -14.05
N LEU A 167 17.11 -5.35 -13.84
CA LEU A 167 16.50 -5.09 -12.53
C LEU A 167 15.63 -6.25 -12.00
N LYS A 168 15.34 -7.28 -12.84
CA LYS A 168 14.69 -8.53 -12.38
C LYS A 168 15.53 -9.27 -11.33
N ALA A 169 16.82 -9.00 -11.27
CA ALA A 169 17.72 -9.52 -10.24
C ALA A 169 17.52 -8.88 -8.85
N LEU A 170 16.64 -7.88 -8.74
CA LEU A 170 16.33 -7.15 -7.48
C LEU A 170 14.87 -7.40 -7.05
N PRO A 171 14.56 -8.51 -6.38
CA PRO A 171 13.18 -8.88 -6.01
C PRO A 171 12.49 -7.85 -5.10
N CYS A 172 13.27 -7.09 -4.30
CA CYS A 172 12.75 -6.11 -3.36
C CYS A 172 12.55 -4.70 -3.96
N LEU A 173 12.87 -4.50 -5.23
CA LEU A 173 12.81 -3.19 -5.86
C LEU A 173 11.38 -2.64 -5.87
N SER A 174 11.18 -1.49 -5.22
CA SER A 174 9.90 -0.81 -5.08
C SER A 174 9.90 0.63 -5.58
N GLU A 175 11.08 1.23 -5.71
CA GLU A 175 11.29 2.60 -6.20
C GLU A 175 12.32 2.61 -7.32
N LEU A 176 11.96 3.20 -8.45
CA LEU A 176 12.85 3.33 -9.61
C LEU A 176 12.93 4.79 -10.06
N ILE A 177 14.16 5.28 -10.22
CA ILE A 177 14.45 6.62 -10.72
C ILE A 177 15.27 6.50 -11.99
N CYS A 178 14.68 6.90 -13.12
CA CYS A 178 15.29 6.90 -14.43
C CYS A 178 15.54 8.32 -14.92
N GLN A 179 16.79 8.65 -15.19
CA GLN A 179 17.20 9.91 -15.82
C GLN A 179 17.03 9.90 -17.33
N ARG A 180 16.77 8.74 -17.91
CA ARG A 180 16.57 8.53 -19.34
C ARG A 180 15.52 7.44 -19.60
N TRP A 181 15.02 7.40 -20.82
CA TRP A 181 14.11 6.33 -21.25
C TRP A 181 14.88 5.02 -21.53
N HIS A 182 14.31 3.91 -21.09
CA HIS A 182 14.75 2.57 -21.41
C HIS A 182 13.65 1.88 -22.22
N PRO A 183 13.92 1.32 -23.42
CA PRO A 183 12.89 0.78 -24.30
C PRO A 183 12.03 -0.34 -23.69
N ASP A 184 12.60 -1.13 -22.80
CA ASP A 184 11.96 -2.26 -22.12
C ASP A 184 11.40 -1.91 -20.73
N LEU A 185 11.43 -0.62 -20.34
CA LEU A 185 10.99 -0.17 -19.04
C LEU A 185 9.53 -0.52 -18.75
N LEU A 186 8.63 -0.30 -19.69
CA LEU A 186 7.20 -0.60 -19.50
C LEU A 186 6.94 -2.10 -19.35
N GLU A 187 7.63 -2.94 -20.10
CA GLU A 187 7.55 -4.40 -19.96
C GLU A 187 7.99 -4.81 -18.55
N PHE A 188 9.13 -4.29 -18.10
CA PHE A 188 9.64 -4.55 -16.77
C PHE A 188 8.66 -4.10 -15.67
N LEU A 189 8.11 -2.89 -15.76
CA LEU A 189 7.16 -2.36 -14.77
C LEU A 189 5.87 -3.19 -14.70
N ARG A 190 5.32 -3.61 -15.86
CA ARG A 190 4.12 -4.48 -15.89
C ARG A 190 4.39 -5.85 -15.31
N GLY A 191 5.60 -6.36 -15.46
CA GLY A 191 6.03 -7.64 -14.89
C GLY A 191 6.41 -7.59 -13.42
N ASN A 192 6.49 -6.39 -12.80
CA ASN A 192 6.93 -6.23 -11.41
C ASN A 192 5.86 -5.58 -10.52
N PRO A 193 5.14 -6.35 -9.71
CA PRO A 193 4.05 -5.83 -8.87
C PRO A 193 4.53 -5.04 -7.64
N PHE A 194 5.82 -5.07 -7.32
CA PHE A 194 6.37 -4.39 -6.14
C PHE A 194 6.73 -2.93 -6.42
N ILE A 195 7.02 -2.57 -7.68
CA ILE A 195 7.38 -1.19 -8.00
C ILE A 195 6.15 -0.30 -7.91
N SER A 196 6.13 0.53 -6.88
CA SER A 196 5.05 1.46 -6.58
C SER A 196 5.42 2.93 -6.78
N GLU A 197 6.71 3.24 -6.87
CA GLU A 197 7.21 4.60 -7.05
C GLU A 197 8.11 4.66 -8.29
N LEU A 198 7.78 5.58 -9.21
CA LEU A 198 8.54 5.82 -10.42
C LEU A 198 8.83 7.31 -10.56
N THR A 199 10.11 7.63 -10.75
CA THR A 199 10.55 8.94 -11.21
C THR A 199 11.13 8.78 -12.61
N LEU A 200 10.63 9.54 -13.57
CA LEU A 200 11.04 9.45 -14.96
C LEU A 200 11.39 10.86 -15.49
N LEU A 201 12.67 11.09 -15.66
CA LEU A 201 13.22 12.37 -16.11
C LEU A 201 13.77 12.22 -17.53
N ASN A 202 13.81 13.33 -18.30
CA ASN A 202 14.39 13.36 -19.64
C ASN A 202 14.03 12.17 -20.54
N HIS A 203 12.79 11.66 -20.41
CA HIS A 203 12.38 10.43 -21.08
C HIS A 203 12.16 10.59 -22.58
N GLY A 204 11.92 11.81 -23.09
CA GLY A 204 11.75 12.10 -24.50
C GLY A 204 10.54 11.42 -25.17
N GLN A 205 9.59 10.90 -24.39
CA GLN A 205 8.40 10.23 -24.91
C GLN A 205 7.28 11.23 -25.14
N ARG A 206 6.58 11.12 -26.27
CA ARG A 206 5.35 11.88 -26.55
C ARG A 206 4.12 11.24 -25.92
N THR A 207 4.16 9.93 -25.76
CA THR A 207 3.06 9.13 -25.18
C THR A 207 3.63 8.19 -24.13
N LEU A 208 3.01 8.15 -22.97
CA LEU A 208 3.38 7.23 -21.88
C LEU A 208 2.15 6.46 -21.37
N ASP A 209 2.17 5.14 -21.54
CA ASP A 209 1.09 4.26 -21.11
C ASP A 209 1.54 3.39 -19.92
N LEU A 210 1.12 3.80 -18.71
CA LEU A 210 1.40 3.09 -17.46
C LEU A 210 0.29 2.12 -17.04
N ARG A 211 -0.72 1.88 -17.87
CA ARG A 211 -1.75 0.90 -17.57
C ARG A 211 -1.15 -0.50 -17.40
N GLY A 212 -1.69 -1.25 -16.46
CA GLY A 212 -1.16 -2.59 -16.12
C GLY A 212 0.11 -2.58 -15.26
N THR A 213 0.61 -1.39 -14.84
CA THR A 213 1.68 -1.29 -13.84
C THR A 213 1.11 -1.18 -12.43
N SER A 214 1.97 -1.18 -11.41
CA SER A 214 1.60 -1.01 -9.99
C SER A 214 1.99 0.36 -9.43
N ILE A 215 2.27 1.34 -10.30
CA ILE A 215 2.78 2.66 -9.89
C ILE A 215 1.71 3.46 -9.14
N ARG A 216 2.01 3.82 -7.90
CA ARG A 216 1.15 4.63 -7.04
C ARG A 216 1.62 6.08 -6.96
N LYS A 217 2.95 6.28 -6.94
CA LYS A 217 3.55 7.59 -6.96
C LYS A 217 4.38 7.74 -8.23
N LEU A 218 4.06 8.76 -8.98
CA LEU A 218 4.69 9.05 -10.25
C LEU A 218 5.24 10.48 -10.22
N MET A 219 6.54 10.63 -10.50
CA MET A 219 7.16 11.92 -10.80
C MET A 219 7.61 11.91 -12.25
N LEU A 220 7.16 12.87 -13.03
CA LEU A 220 7.46 12.99 -14.46
C LEU A 220 8.05 14.33 -14.86
N ASP A 221 9.03 14.28 -15.76
CA ASP A 221 9.35 15.41 -16.62
C ASP A 221 8.31 15.50 -17.73
N MET A 222 7.60 16.62 -17.82
CA MET A 222 6.52 16.82 -18.78
C MET A 222 7.02 17.31 -20.15
N THR A 223 8.32 17.48 -20.34
CA THR A 223 8.88 18.03 -21.58
C THR A 223 8.56 17.11 -22.77
N GLY A 224 7.73 17.62 -23.69
CA GLY A 224 7.36 16.92 -24.93
C GLY A 224 6.32 15.82 -24.76
N LEU A 225 5.78 15.58 -23.55
CA LEU A 225 4.73 14.60 -23.32
C LEU A 225 3.37 15.16 -23.77
N GLU A 226 2.68 14.43 -24.66
CA GLU A 226 1.38 14.80 -25.22
C GLU A 226 0.25 13.98 -24.60
N GLU A 227 0.51 12.71 -24.29
CA GLU A 227 -0.49 11.80 -23.73
C GLU A 227 0.09 10.95 -22.59
N LEU A 228 -0.65 10.85 -21.48
CA LEU A 228 -0.33 10.05 -20.32
C LEU A 228 -1.51 9.19 -19.90
N TRP A 229 -1.36 7.87 -19.95
CA TRP A 229 -2.31 6.92 -19.35
C TRP A 229 -1.77 6.44 -18.00
N LEU A 230 -2.51 6.72 -16.93
CA LEU A 230 -2.17 6.28 -15.58
C LEU A 230 -2.70 4.86 -15.31
N CYS A 231 -2.03 4.13 -14.41
CA CYS A 231 -2.54 2.86 -13.91
C CYS A 231 -3.67 3.08 -12.87
N GLU A 232 -4.47 2.06 -12.68
CA GLU A 232 -5.41 2.01 -11.57
C GLU A 232 -4.65 2.07 -10.25
N GLY A 233 -5.04 2.97 -9.35
CA GLY A 233 -4.40 3.13 -8.05
C GLY A 233 -3.26 4.13 -8.00
N THR A 234 -3.01 4.91 -9.06
CA THR A 234 -2.13 6.08 -8.96
C THR A 234 -2.71 7.07 -7.96
N GLU A 235 -1.95 7.36 -6.90
CA GLU A 235 -2.38 8.19 -5.77
C GLU A 235 -1.73 9.57 -5.79
N GLN A 236 -0.50 9.62 -6.30
CA GLN A 236 0.28 10.84 -6.33
C GLN A 236 0.93 11.02 -7.70
N LEU A 237 0.74 12.21 -8.25
CA LEU A 237 1.33 12.64 -9.52
C LEU A 237 2.05 13.96 -9.30
N LEU A 238 3.35 13.96 -9.53
CA LEU A 238 4.22 15.13 -9.42
C LEU A 238 4.82 15.45 -10.79
N PHE A 239 4.80 16.71 -11.15
CA PHE A 239 5.33 17.16 -12.43
C PHE A 239 6.58 18.01 -12.21
N GLN A 240 7.60 17.75 -13.01
CA GLN A 240 8.76 18.63 -13.18
C GLN A 240 8.67 19.28 -14.55
N ASN A 241 9.16 20.51 -14.64
CA ASN A 241 9.17 21.36 -15.84
C ASN A 241 7.77 21.77 -16.35
N LYS A 242 7.73 22.87 -17.08
CA LYS A 242 6.49 23.46 -17.62
C LYS A 242 6.09 22.75 -18.91
N GLY A 243 4.87 22.24 -18.99
CA GLY A 243 4.34 21.57 -20.17
C GLY A 243 2.95 21.01 -19.98
N LEU A 244 2.34 21.23 -18.80
CA LEU A 244 1.01 20.72 -18.45
C LEU A 244 -0.12 21.17 -19.40
N ASP A 245 0.02 22.33 -20.03
CA ASP A 245 -1.02 22.92 -20.89
C ASP A 245 -1.22 22.16 -22.21
N ALA A 246 -0.31 21.25 -22.55
CA ALA A 246 -0.32 20.51 -23.81
C ALA A 246 -0.51 18.99 -23.63
N CYS A 247 -0.55 18.47 -22.39
CA CYS A 247 -0.63 17.03 -22.13
C CYS A 247 -2.05 16.61 -21.76
N THR A 248 -2.58 15.60 -22.46
CA THR A 248 -3.83 14.93 -22.10
C THR A 248 -3.55 13.80 -21.12
N ILE A 249 -4.11 13.88 -19.90
CA ILE A 249 -3.97 12.86 -18.89
C ILE A 249 -5.23 11.98 -18.87
N HIS A 250 -5.06 10.71 -19.18
CA HIS A 250 -6.11 9.71 -19.13
C HIS A 250 -6.05 9.00 -17.77
N LEU A 251 -7.07 9.27 -16.94
CA LEU A 251 -7.27 8.54 -15.69
C LEU A 251 -8.09 7.29 -16.02
N SER A 252 -7.70 6.14 -15.55
CA SER A 252 -8.60 4.99 -15.57
C SER A 252 -9.78 5.34 -14.68
N LEU A 253 -10.98 5.41 -15.28
CA LEU A 253 -12.22 5.88 -14.64
C LEU A 253 -12.67 4.92 -13.54
N ILE A 254 -12.08 5.00 -12.35
CA ILE A 254 -12.70 4.54 -11.10
C ILE A 254 -12.45 5.61 -10.04
N HIS A 255 -13.47 6.47 -9.87
CA HIS A 255 -13.66 7.43 -8.79
C HIS A 255 -12.66 8.58 -8.63
N ILE A 256 -12.89 9.63 -9.39
CA ILE A 256 -12.54 10.98 -8.93
C ILE A 256 -13.57 11.35 -7.86
N SER A 257 -13.20 11.30 -6.58
CA SER A 257 -13.90 12.08 -5.57
C SER A 257 -13.62 13.55 -5.90
N GLU A 258 -14.67 14.32 -6.14
CA GLU A 258 -14.57 15.76 -6.40
C GLU A 258 -13.68 16.43 -5.34
N PRO A 259 -12.74 17.30 -5.75
CA PRO A 259 -12.00 18.10 -4.79
C PRO A 259 -13.00 18.98 -4.04
N THR A 260 -13.12 18.82 -2.74
CA THR A 260 -13.86 19.72 -1.87
C THR A 260 -13.35 21.14 -2.09
N ARG A 261 -14.11 21.96 -2.80
CA ARG A 261 -13.86 23.40 -2.91
C ARG A 261 -13.83 23.95 -1.49
N ARG A 262 -12.64 24.30 -1.01
CA ARG A 262 -12.52 25.20 0.14
C ARG A 262 -13.06 26.56 -0.29
N THR A 263 -14.24 26.93 0.20
CA THR A 263 -14.70 28.32 0.15
C THR A 263 -13.73 29.18 0.93
N PRO A 264 -13.23 30.29 0.38
CA PRO A 264 -12.46 31.24 1.14
C PRO A 264 -13.37 31.82 2.24
N ILE A 265 -12.89 31.77 3.47
CA ILE A 265 -13.50 32.49 4.59
C ILE A 265 -13.14 33.97 4.37
N SER A 266 -14.17 34.76 4.08
CA SER A 266 -14.13 36.22 4.09
C SER A 266 -14.08 36.77 5.52
#